data_f8622b1a580e0712a01cf8a0e56c1410
#
_entry.id   f8622b1a580e0712a01cf8a0e56c1410
#
_cell.length_a   1.000
_cell.length_b   1.000
_cell.length_c   1.000
_cell.angle_alpha   90.00
_cell.angle_beta   90.00
_cell.angle_gamma   90.00
#
_symmetry.space_group_name_H-M   'P 1'
#
loop_
_entity.id
_entity.type
_entity.pdbx_description
1 polymer ?
#
loop_
_entity_poly.entity_id
_entity_poly.type
_entity_poly.pdbx_seq_one_letter_code
_entity_poly.pdbx_strand_id
1 'polypeptide(L)'
;MKTIRLVTTVCLALFCFAAIAQNRRPAPNPNGPFRVSIGECTHGRIEVIPPIPADGVELPKGTVLTIKAYPDPGYAFECGYEAKNGSFVFYDEYFTPVFNIAVDGNCTVGASFVEPERLQGYTCKQDIVYAKPGVKTLKYDAFIPDGARKLPGIVIIHGGGWRMNCEDVMKGLARELCKDGKYVVFSIDYRWIGTADGDSEPNTMMDIIEDCYGAILHIQEHAAEYGLDPRNLAVTGDSAGGHLCAAVATMIERVGDGGFGKTPGVYEYLPTYMPKGMSAKKARKSLMAIKAVAPNYGIFSLDVLGRYVADYPEEGQRAIAPLDNIPSASVRKIPHWINRGTVDNVVSDEGNQEYLDALLAAGQEAYYIKVPGAAHAYYDWKPDSVTKETFEKFGAPYARQMEDFFNTFFYKK
;
A
#
# COMPACT_ATOMS: atom_id res chain seq x y z
N MET A 1 7.52 -26.93 -50.01
CA MET A 1 8.27 -26.46 -48.87
C MET A 1 8.15 -24.95 -48.84
N LYS A 2 7.23 -24.38 -48.03
CA LYS A 2 7.13 -22.95 -47.79
C LYS A 2 7.23 -22.77 -46.28
N THR A 3 8.34 -22.18 -45.87
CA THR A 3 8.66 -21.88 -44.47
C THR A 3 7.82 -20.68 -44.02
N ILE A 4 6.88 -20.90 -43.14
CA ILE A 4 6.10 -19.82 -42.48
C ILE A 4 6.97 -19.31 -41.34
N ARG A 5 7.44 -18.07 -41.47
CA ARG A 5 8.06 -17.32 -40.35
C ARG A 5 6.96 -16.84 -39.42
N LEU A 6 6.93 -17.42 -38.24
CA LEU A 6 6.12 -16.93 -37.12
C LEU A 6 6.79 -15.64 -36.57
N VAL A 7 6.19 -14.51 -36.85
CA VAL A 7 6.58 -13.24 -36.24
C VAL A 7 5.88 -13.18 -34.86
N THR A 8 6.63 -13.52 -33.84
CA THR A 8 6.17 -13.36 -32.46
C THR A 8 6.27 -11.88 -32.07
N THR A 9 5.14 -11.21 -32.02
CA THR A 9 5.03 -9.85 -31.45
C THR A 9 5.17 -9.99 -29.94
N VAL A 10 6.38 -9.78 -29.44
CA VAL A 10 6.64 -9.59 -28.01
C VAL A 10 6.19 -8.17 -27.67
N CYS A 11 4.95 -8.02 -27.22
CA CYS A 11 4.49 -6.76 -26.64
C CYS A 11 5.13 -6.56 -25.28
N LEU A 12 5.92 -5.52 -25.22
CA LEU A 12 6.59 -4.85 -24.12
C LEU A 12 5.70 -4.71 -22.87
N ALA A 13 5.92 -5.56 -21.89
CA ALA A 13 5.62 -5.28 -20.49
C ALA A 13 6.91 -5.40 -19.65
N LEU A 14 8.01 -4.92 -20.18
CA LEU A 14 9.32 -4.78 -19.50
C LEU A 14 9.51 -3.36 -18.96
N PHE A 15 8.49 -2.78 -18.32
CA PHE A 15 8.52 -1.38 -17.90
C PHE A 15 8.59 -1.18 -16.39
N CYS A 16 9.23 -2.04 -15.63
CA CYS A 16 9.58 -1.66 -14.24
C CYS A 16 11.02 -1.95 -13.79
N PHE A 17 11.82 -2.73 -14.50
CA PHE A 17 13.15 -3.09 -14.00
C PHE A 17 14.35 -2.84 -14.93
N ALA A 18 14.15 -2.45 -16.19
CA ALA A 18 15.26 -2.26 -17.14
C ALA A 18 15.49 -0.79 -17.59
N ALA A 19 14.69 0.18 -17.18
CA ALA A 19 14.79 1.57 -17.66
C ALA A 19 15.59 2.49 -16.71
N ILE A 20 16.34 1.96 -15.74
CA ILE A 20 17.21 2.78 -14.86
C ILE A 20 18.66 2.82 -15.35
N ALA A 21 19.00 2.12 -16.43
CA ALA A 21 20.30 2.27 -17.07
C ALA A 21 20.14 2.93 -18.43
N GLN A 22 20.65 4.16 -18.54
CA GLN A 22 20.93 4.91 -19.77
C GLN A 22 19.75 5.60 -20.49
N ASN A 23 19.12 6.54 -19.82
CA ASN A 23 18.86 7.84 -20.40
C ASN A 23 18.92 8.86 -19.26
N ARG A 24 20.07 9.46 -19.06
CA ARG A 24 20.16 10.68 -18.21
C ARG A 24 19.37 11.76 -18.92
N ARG A 25 18.05 11.80 -18.66
CA ARG A 25 17.32 13.05 -18.85
C ARG A 25 18.09 14.08 -18.03
N PRO A 26 18.37 15.27 -18.56
CA PRO A 26 18.97 16.33 -17.77
C PRO A 26 18.12 16.43 -16.49
N ALA A 27 18.79 16.54 -15.33
CA ALA A 27 18.10 16.73 -14.06
C ALA A 27 17.08 17.87 -14.24
N PRO A 28 15.81 17.69 -13.85
CA PRO A 28 14.82 18.75 -14.02
C PRO A 28 15.37 20.02 -13.41
N ASN A 29 15.27 21.14 -14.15
CA ASN A 29 15.71 22.43 -13.64
C ASN A 29 14.91 22.73 -12.36
N PRO A 30 15.53 22.79 -11.17
CA PRO A 30 14.80 22.95 -9.91
C PRO A 30 14.03 24.29 -9.82
N ASN A 31 14.28 25.19 -10.76
CA ASN A 31 13.68 26.52 -10.80
C ASN A 31 12.57 26.65 -11.86
N GLY A 32 12.27 25.59 -12.63
CA GLY A 32 11.26 25.63 -13.70
C GLY A 32 11.75 26.35 -14.98
N PRO A 33 10.86 26.64 -15.94
CA PRO A 33 9.42 26.39 -15.89
C PRO A 33 9.09 24.89 -15.91
N PHE A 34 7.88 24.55 -15.47
CA PHE A 34 7.39 23.19 -15.39
C PHE A 34 6.16 22.99 -16.27
N ARG A 35 6.09 21.82 -16.91
CA ARG A 35 4.93 21.47 -17.72
C ARG A 35 3.77 21.03 -16.84
N VAL A 36 2.62 21.70 -16.99
CA VAL A 36 1.36 21.35 -16.33
C VAL A 36 0.33 20.99 -17.41
N SER A 37 -0.33 19.85 -17.29
CA SER A 37 -1.38 19.38 -18.20
C SER A 37 -2.65 19.00 -17.44
N ILE A 38 -3.78 18.92 -18.17
CA ILE A 38 -5.04 18.41 -17.64
C ILE A 38 -5.09 16.90 -17.88
N GLY A 39 -5.38 16.15 -16.81
CA GLY A 39 -5.52 14.71 -16.86
C GLY A 39 -6.93 14.23 -17.17
N GLU A 40 -7.12 12.92 -17.12
CA GLU A 40 -8.41 12.27 -17.31
C GLU A 40 -9.41 12.72 -16.22
N CYS A 41 -10.64 13.00 -16.64
CA CYS A 41 -11.76 13.35 -15.77
C CYS A 41 -13.03 12.62 -16.27
N THR A 42 -13.03 11.27 -16.17
CA THR A 42 -14.20 10.47 -16.55
C THR A 42 -15.37 10.76 -15.61
N HIS A 43 -16.57 10.95 -16.16
CA HIS A 43 -17.80 11.25 -15.41
C HIS A 43 -17.83 12.62 -14.73
N GLY A 44 -17.13 13.58 -15.33
CA GLY A 44 -17.13 14.97 -14.89
C GLY A 44 -16.12 15.81 -15.63
N ARG A 45 -15.90 17.01 -15.16
CA ARG A 45 -14.92 17.95 -15.73
C ARG A 45 -14.29 18.81 -14.67
N ILE A 46 -13.16 19.42 -15.00
CA ILE A 46 -12.55 20.47 -14.19
C ILE A 46 -12.51 21.81 -14.94
N GLU A 47 -12.45 22.88 -14.16
CA GLU A 47 -12.07 24.24 -14.58
C GLU A 47 -10.79 24.61 -13.89
N VAL A 48 -9.78 25.05 -14.63
CA VAL A 48 -8.48 25.48 -14.11
C VAL A 48 -8.36 27.00 -14.23
N ILE A 49 -7.97 27.68 -13.17
CA ILE A 49 -7.86 29.15 -13.10
C ILE A 49 -6.45 29.52 -12.62
N PRO A 50 -5.63 30.28 -13.40
CA PRO A 50 -5.92 30.73 -14.76
C PRO A 50 -6.06 29.58 -15.75
N PRO A 51 -6.82 29.73 -16.86
CA PRO A 51 -7.01 28.67 -17.84
C PRO A 51 -5.70 28.17 -18.44
N ILE A 52 -5.57 26.85 -18.60
CA ILE A 52 -4.46 26.21 -19.29
C ILE A 52 -4.98 25.33 -20.43
N PRO A 53 -4.21 25.11 -21.52
CA PRO A 53 -4.55 24.16 -22.57
C PRO A 53 -4.57 22.70 -22.01
N ALA A 54 -5.46 21.87 -22.56
CA ALA A 54 -5.57 20.46 -22.13
C ALA A 54 -4.27 19.67 -22.37
N ASP A 55 -3.57 19.96 -23.47
CA ASP A 55 -2.29 19.34 -23.83
C ASP A 55 -1.11 19.89 -23.03
N GLY A 56 -1.35 20.91 -22.18
CA GLY A 56 -0.41 21.44 -21.21
C GLY A 56 0.33 22.69 -21.66
N VAL A 57 0.91 23.36 -20.68
CA VAL A 57 1.66 24.61 -20.80
C VAL A 57 2.85 24.62 -19.84
N GLU A 58 3.89 25.32 -20.19
CA GLU A 58 5.02 25.61 -19.28
C GLU A 58 4.68 26.77 -18.35
N LEU A 59 4.75 26.54 -17.04
CA LEU A 59 4.47 27.53 -16.01
C LEU A 59 5.67 27.74 -15.08
N PRO A 60 5.91 28.98 -14.61
CA PRO A 60 6.92 29.25 -13.61
C PRO A 60 6.68 28.48 -12.30
N LYS A 61 7.76 28.12 -11.60
CA LYS A 61 7.68 27.59 -10.24
C LYS A 61 6.92 28.55 -9.32
N GLY A 62 6.03 27.98 -8.49
CA GLY A 62 5.21 28.76 -7.57
C GLY A 62 3.94 29.36 -8.19
N THR A 63 3.68 29.15 -9.50
CA THR A 63 2.39 29.50 -10.08
C THR A 63 1.29 28.77 -9.33
N VAL A 64 0.30 29.49 -8.81
CA VAL A 64 -0.86 28.91 -8.14
C VAL A 64 -1.98 28.72 -9.15
N LEU A 65 -2.49 27.50 -9.24
CA LEU A 65 -3.68 27.14 -10.02
C LEU A 65 -4.82 26.79 -9.07
N THR A 66 -5.98 27.37 -9.28
CA THR A 66 -7.23 26.94 -8.62
C THR A 66 -7.98 25.99 -9.53
N ILE A 67 -8.29 24.80 -9.05
CA ILE A 67 -9.04 23.78 -9.75
C ILE A 67 -10.44 23.68 -9.14
N LYS A 68 -11.47 23.65 -10.00
CA LYS A 68 -12.86 23.42 -9.61
C LYS A 68 -13.36 22.18 -10.35
N ALA A 69 -13.85 21.21 -9.62
CA ALA A 69 -14.36 19.95 -10.13
C ALA A 69 -15.90 19.94 -10.18
N TYR A 70 -16.44 19.44 -11.27
CA TYR A 70 -17.89 19.36 -11.54
C TYR A 70 -18.25 17.93 -11.99
N PRO A 71 -18.92 17.15 -11.14
CA PRO A 71 -19.39 15.81 -11.51
C PRO A 71 -20.52 15.90 -12.55
N ASP A 72 -20.61 14.90 -13.41
CA ASP A 72 -21.75 14.69 -14.28
C ASP A 72 -22.99 14.22 -13.47
N PRO A 73 -24.23 14.37 -14.00
CA PRO A 73 -25.41 13.84 -13.35
C PRO A 73 -25.28 12.36 -13.03
N GLY A 74 -25.54 11.97 -11.78
CA GLY A 74 -25.43 10.60 -11.30
C GLY A 74 -24.05 10.21 -10.73
N TYR A 75 -23.10 11.14 -10.72
CA TYR A 75 -21.76 10.93 -10.13
C TYR A 75 -21.49 11.92 -9.00
N ALA A 76 -20.58 11.56 -8.12
CA ALA A 76 -20.08 12.38 -7.03
C ALA A 76 -18.58 12.64 -7.17
N PHE A 77 -18.12 13.77 -6.65
CA PHE A 77 -16.70 14.08 -6.55
C PHE A 77 -16.05 13.11 -5.56
N GLU A 78 -15.02 12.42 -6.00
CA GLU A 78 -14.20 11.53 -5.18
C GLU A 78 -12.99 12.27 -4.61
N CYS A 79 -12.15 12.80 -5.50
CA CYS A 79 -10.98 13.60 -5.15
C CYS A 79 -10.52 14.46 -6.33
N GLY A 80 -9.81 15.56 -6.04
CA GLY A 80 -8.89 16.17 -6.98
C GLY A 80 -7.53 15.46 -6.92
N TYR A 81 -6.68 15.62 -7.94
CA TYR A 81 -5.36 15.04 -7.92
C TYR A 81 -4.31 15.89 -8.62
N GLU A 82 -3.08 15.75 -8.15
CA GLU A 82 -1.86 16.21 -8.80
C GLU A 82 -0.92 15.01 -9.00
N ALA A 83 -0.76 14.55 -10.24
CA ALA A 83 0.12 13.44 -10.58
C ALA A 83 1.47 13.97 -11.08
N LYS A 84 2.57 13.64 -10.40
CA LYS A 84 3.91 14.14 -10.72
C LYS A 84 4.47 13.45 -11.97
N ASN A 85 5.13 14.23 -12.84
CA ASN A 85 5.71 13.76 -14.10
C ASN A 85 4.73 13.00 -15.01
N GLY A 86 3.45 13.33 -14.95
CA GLY A 86 2.40 12.68 -15.75
C GLY A 86 2.13 11.21 -15.34
N SER A 87 2.46 10.82 -14.10
CA SER A 87 2.31 9.46 -13.61
C SER A 87 1.63 9.44 -12.24
N PHE A 88 0.67 8.51 -12.07
CA PHE A 88 0.05 8.19 -10.79
C PHE A 88 0.92 7.35 -9.85
N VAL A 89 2.18 7.15 -10.17
CA VAL A 89 3.17 6.52 -9.26
C VAL A 89 3.49 7.45 -8.09
N PHE A 90 3.48 8.76 -8.36
CA PHE A 90 3.63 9.82 -7.37
C PHE A 90 2.48 10.80 -7.58
N TYR A 91 1.52 10.83 -6.66
CA TYR A 91 0.40 11.76 -6.74
C TYR A 91 -0.08 12.16 -5.35
N ASP A 92 -0.63 13.38 -5.29
CA ASP A 92 -1.30 13.91 -4.10
C ASP A 92 -2.80 14.05 -4.39
N GLU A 93 -3.63 13.78 -3.40
CA GLU A 93 -5.08 13.93 -3.48
C GLU A 93 -5.59 15.16 -2.73
N TYR A 94 -6.70 15.70 -3.25
CA TYR A 94 -7.42 16.83 -2.67
C TYR A 94 -8.88 16.44 -2.47
N PHE A 95 -9.41 16.65 -1.26
CA PHE A 95 -10.71 16.10 -0.84
C PHE A 95 -11.84 17.12 -0.87
N THR A 96 -11.60 18.27 -1.46
CA THR A 96 -12.63 19.29 -1.72
C THR A 96 -12.75 19.54 -3.20
N PRO A 97 -13.97 19.78 -3.75
CA PRO A 97 -14.16 20.00 -5.18
C PRO A 97 -13.55 21.32 -5.69
N VAL A 98 -13.07 22.17 -4.79
CA VAL A 98 -12.28 23.36 -5.13
C VAL A 98 -10.98 23.28 -4.34
N PHE A 99 -9.84 23.22 -5.05
CA PHE A 99 -8.52 23.12 -4.46
C PHE A 99 -7.49 23.94 -5.21
N ASN A 100 -6.36 24.20 -4.56
CA ASN A 100 -5.25 24.94 -5.13
C ASN A 100 -4.01 24.06 -5.18
N ILE A 101 -3.24 24.19 -6.25
CA ILE A 101 -1.89 23.62 -6.35
C ILE A 101 -0.89 24.75 -6.60
N ALA A 102 0.31 24.60 -6.05
CA ALA A 102 1.46 25.46 -6.37
C ALA A 102 2.43 24.65 -7.23
N VAL A 103 2.63 25.08 -8.46
CA VAL A 103 3.52 24.40 -9.41
C VAL A 103 4.94 24.33 -8.88
N ASP A 104 5.43 23.13 -8.57
CA ASP A 104 6.78 22.85 -8.07
C ASP A 104 7.55 21.83 -8.93
N GLY A 105 6.88 21.22 -9.91
CA GLY A 105 7.42 20.24 -10.83
C GLY A 105 6.49 20.02 -12.03
N ASN A 106 6.91 19.15 -12.94
CA ASN A 106 6.03 18.71 -14.01
C ASN A 106 4.89 17.90 -13.42
N CYS A 107 3.65 18.25 -13.74
CA CYS A 107 2.48 17.56 -13.20
C CYS A 107 1.30 17.50 -14.18
N THR A 108 0.40 16.59 -13.85
CA THR A 108 -0.93 16.47 -14.46
C THR A 108 -1.97 16.69 -13.37
N VAL A 109 -2.92 17.59 -13.59
CA VAL A 109 -3.98 17.91 -12.63
C VAL A 109 -5.32 17.45 -13.13
N GLY A 110 -6.16 16.96 -12.24
CA GLY A 110 -7.47 16.45 -12.62
C GLY A 110 -8.38 16.22 -11.43
N ALA A 111 -9.48 15.54 -11.68
CA ALA A 111 -10.42 15.10 -10.65
C ALA A 111 -10.97 13.71 -10.98
N SER A 112 -11.30 12.98 -9.95
CA SER A 112 -11.92 11.68 -9.99
C SER A 112 -13.37 11.78 -9.54
N PHE A 113 -14.23 11.05 -10.23
CA PHE A 113 -15.68 10.98 -9.93
C PHE A 113 -16.09 9.51 -9.89
N VAL A 114 -17.01 9.19 -8.99
CA VAL A 114 -17.51 7.83 -8.79
C VAL A 114 -19.02 7.85 -8.55
N GLU A 115 -19.66 6.68 -8.59
CA GLU A 115 -21.04 6.52 -8.17
C GLU A 115 -21.19 6.91 -6.70
N PRO A 116 -22.23 7.69 -6.32
CA PRO A 116 -22.41 8.18 -4.95
C PRO A 116 -22.43 7.09 -3.88
N GLU A 117 -22.89 5.89 -4.24
CA GLU A 117 -22.98 4.73 -3.35
C GLU A 117 -21.63 4.26 -2.84
N ARG A 118 -20.54 4.55 -3.59
CA ARG A 118 -19.16 4.21 -3.17
C ARG A 118 -18.65 5.09 -2.05
N LEU A 119 -19.30 6.23 -1.81
CA LEU A 119 -18.91 7.22 -0.79
C LEU A 119 -19.88 7.22 0.40
N GLN A 120 -20.71 6.19 0.55
CA GLN A 120 -21.75 6.10 1.58
C GLN A 120 -21.50 4.94 2.55
N GLY A 121 -22.12 5.01 3.73
CA GLY A 121 -22.09 3.96 4.74
C GLY A 121 -20.83 4.00 5.64
N TYR A 122 -19.95 4.98 5.45
CA TYR A 122 -18.76 5.17 6.26
C TYR A 122 -18.33 6.64 6.30
N THR A 123 -17.54 6.96 7.31
CA THR A 123 -16.76 8.21 7.40
C THR A 123 -15.30 7.91 7.13
N CYS A 124 -14.64 8.66 6.25
CA CYS A 124 -13.19 8.60 6.07
C CYS A 124 -12.53 9.75 6.83
N LYS A 125 -11.64 9.44 7.78
CA LYS A 125 -10.70 10.39 8.37
C LYS A 125 -9.37 10.22 7.65
N GLN A 126 -8.91 11.27 7.00
CA GLN A 126 -7.75 11.23 6.12
C GLN A 126 -6.53 11.88 6.77
N ASP A 127 -5.36 11.51 6.26
CA ASP A 127 -4.09 12.15 6.62
C ASP A 127 -3.77 12.16 8.12
N ILE A 128 -4.13 11.09 8.85
CA ILE A 128 -3.87 10.99 10.28
C ILE A 128 -2.38 10.70 10.48
N VAL A 129 -1.64 11.70 10.93
CA VAL A 129 -0.19 11.59 11.15
C VAL A 129 0.10 10.72 12.37
N TYR A 130 0.95 9.68 12.20
CA TYR A 130 1.38 8.83 13.29
C TYR A 130 2.87 8.97 13.64
N ALA A 131 3.72 9.38 12.68
CA ALA A 131 5.14 9.60 12.92
C ALA A 131 5.77 10.55 11.87
N LYS A 132 6.96 11.06 12.18
CA LYS A 132 7.81 11.79 11.25
C LYS A 132 9.28 11.46 11.53
N PRO A 133 9.75 10.25 11.17
CA PRO A 133 11.11 9.83 11.46
C PRO A 133 12.16 10.50 10.56
N GLY A 134 11.78 11.00 9.40
CA GLY A 134 12.64 11.65 8.40
C GLY A 134 11.94 12.82 7.72
N VAL A 135 12.21 13.01 6.43
CA VAL A 135 11.58 14.05 5.61
C VAL A 135 10.09 13.76 5.42
N LYS A 136 9.74 12.50 5.10
CA LYS A 136 8.35 12.08 4.89
C LYS A 136 7.56 12.08 6.19
N THR A 137 6.39 12.71 6.17
CA THR A 137 5.41 12.59 7.24
C THR A 137 4.60 11.32 7.01
N LEU A 138 4.65 10.41 7.98
CA LEU A 138 3.95 9.12 7.91
C LEU A 138 2.53 9.26 8.44
N LYS A 139 1.56 8.81 7.66
CA LYS A 139 0.14 9.00 7.92
C LYS A 139 -0.68 7.77 7.53
N TYR A 140 -1.94 7.78 7.83
CA TYR A 140 -2.89 6.78 7.39
C TYR A 140 -4.29 7.37 7.26
N ASP A 141 -5.09 6.72 6.44
CA ASP A 141 -6.52 6.96 6.33
C ASP A 141 -7.32 5.93 7.13
N ALA A 142 -8.39 6.39 7.78
CA ALA A 142 -9.29 5.54 8.55
C ALA A 142 -10.71 5.57 7.94
N PHE A 143 -11.16 4.42 7.45
CA PHE A 143 -12.50 4.19 6.93
C PHE A 143 -13.35 3.56 8.04
N ILE A 144 -14.28 4.33 8.57
CA ILE A 144 -15.06 4.01 9.77
C ILE A 144 -16.50 3.78 9.38
N PRO A 145 -17.05 2.56 9.46
CA PRO A 145 -18.45 2.30 9.15
C PRO A 145 -19.39 3.12 10.02
N ASP A 146 -20.51 3.54 9.47
CA ASP A 146 -21.53 4.26 10.23
C ASP A 146 -21.98 3.45 11.44
N GLY A 147 -21.95 4.08 12.61
CA GLY A 147 -22.31 3.42 13.87
C GLY A 147 -21.31 2.41 14.42
N ALA A 148 -20.06 2.40 13.93
CA ALA A 148 -18.99 1.51 14.38
C ALA A 148 -18.84 1.49 15.90
N ARG A 149 -18.87 0.29 16.50
CA ARG A 149 -18.70 0.08 17.94
C ARG A 149 -17.99 -1.25 18.20
N LYS A 150 -16.74 -1.18 18.66
CA LYS A 150 -15.91 -2.36 18.98
C LYS A 150 -15.83 -3.37 17.82
N LEU A 151 -15.74 -2.87 16.58
CA LEU A 151 -15.53 -3.69 15.42
C LEU A 151 -14.07 -4.17 15.35
N PRO A 152 -13.79 -5.33 14.79
CA PRO A 152 -12.42 -5.68 14.43
C PRO A 152 -11.88 -4.71 13.36
N GLY A 153 -10.55 -4.60 13.25
CA GLY A 153 -9.90 -3.74 12.29
C GLY A 153 -9.15 -4.50 11.20
N ILE A 154 -9.04 -3.90 10.02
CA ILE A 154 -8.15 -4.34 8.94
C ILE A 154 -7.16 -3.21 8.66
N VAL A 155 -5.87 -3.53 8.69
CA VAL A 155 -4.80 -2.59 8.29
C VAL A 155 -4.28 -3.01 6.93
N ILE A 156 -4.35 -2.11 5.96
CA ILE A 156 -3.88 -2.28 4.59
C ILE A 156 -2.54 -1.58 4.45
N ILE A 157 -1.55 -2.27 3.89
CA ILE A 157 -0.22 -1.76 3.60
C ILE A 157 -0.04 -1.74 2.10
N HIS A 158 0.22 -0.57 1.51
CA HIS A 158 0.26 -0.39 0.06
C HIS A 158 1.49 -1.02 -0.59
N GLY A 159 1.36 -1.39 -1.89
CA GLY A 159 2.45 -1.76 -2.77
C GLY A 159 3.26 -0.56 -3.28
N GLY A 160 4.10 -0.80 -4.28
CA GLY A 160 4.93 0.25 -4.89
C GLY A 160 6.44 -0.02 -4.78
N GLY A 161 6.85 -1.29 -4.66
CA GLY A 161 8.27 -1.68 -4.66
C GLY A 161 9.07 -1.06 -3.53
N TRP A 162 8.43 -0.72 -2.42
CA TRP A 162 8.98 -0.07 -1.22
C TRP A 162 9.52 1.35 -1.45
N ARG A 163 9.22 2.01 -2.57
CA ARG A 163 9.81 3.30 -2.94
C ARG A 163 8.89 4.25 -3.70
N MET A 164 7.61 3.96 -3.70
CA MET A 164 6.58 4.77 -4.35
C MET A 164 5.20 4.45 -3.79
N ASN A 165 4.20 5.22 -4.16
CA ASN A 165 2.81 5.19 -3.68
C ASN A 165 2.67 5.73 -2.24
N CYS A 166 1.45 5.82 -1.80
CA CYS A 166 1.03 6.24 -0.45
C CYS A 166 -0.27 5.50 -0.08
N GLU A 167 -0.84 5.80 1.06
CA GLU A 167 -2.07 5.23 1.59
C GLU A 167 -3.27 5.38 0.64
N ASP A 168 -3.33 6.44 -0.15
CA ASP A 168 -4.44 6.74 -1.07
C ASP A 168 -4.67 5.65 -2.14
N VAL A 169 -3.58 4.97 -2.56
CA VAL A 169 -3.68 3.95 -3.62
C VAL A 169 -4.54 2.76 -3.23
N MET A 170 -4.76 2.54 -1.93
CA MET A 170 -5.54 1.40 -1.44
C MET A 170 -6.98 1.76 -1.05
N LYS A 171 -7.44 2.99 -1.30
CA LYS A 171 -8.80 3.42 -0.90
C LYS A 171 -9.93 2.62 -1.54
N GLY A 172 -9.73 2.08 -2.74
CA GLY A 172 -10.69 1.17 -3.36
C GLY A 172 -10.88 -0.10 -2.54
N LEU A 173 -9.78 -0.75 -2.16
CA LEU A 173 -9.79 -1.92 -1.29
C LEU A 173 -10.36 -1.60 0.10
N ALA A 174 -9.97 -0.45 0.67
CA ALA A 174 -10.45 -0.02 1.98
C ALA A 174 -11.98 0.16 2.00
N ARG A 175 -12.55 0.75 0.94
CA ARG A 175 -14.01 0.89 0.78
C ARG A 175 -14.71 -0.46 0.68
N GLU A 176 -14.18 -1.38 -0.15
CA GLU A 176 -14.77 -2.72 -0.31
C GLU A 176 -14.80 -3.50 1.00
N LEU A 177 -13.74 -3.42 1.81
CA LEU A 177 -13.66 -4.10 3.11
C LEU A 177 -14.45 -3.39 4.23
N CYS A 178 -14.77 -2.09 4.06
CA CYS A 178 -15.52 -1.29 5.03
C CYS A 178 -17.03 -1.34 4.83
N LYS A 179 -17.51 -1.48 3.58
CA LYS A 179 -18.91 -1.23 3.18
C LYS A 179 -19.95 -2.09 3.88
N ASP A 180 -19.62 -3.31 4.27
CA ASP A 180 -20.56 -4.21 4.95
C ASP A 180 -20.70 -3.90 6.46
N GLY A 181 -20.01 -2.87 6.94
CA GLY A 181 -20.12 -2.40 8.33
C GLY A 181 -19.49 -3.32 9.37
N LYS A 182 -18.67 -4.29 8.94
CA LYS A 182 -18.06 -5.29 9.84
C LYS A 182 -16.68 -4.89 10.34
N TYR A 183 -15.93 -4.09 9.60
CA TYR A 183 -14.55 -3.74 9.90
C TYR A 183 -14.33 -2.24 9.87
N VAL A 184 -13.55 -1.72 10.81
CA VAL A 184 -12.87 -0.44 10.64
C VAL A 184 -11.61 -0.73 9.81
N VAL A 185 -11.41 0.01 8.72
CA VAL A 185 -10.31 -0.26 7.78
C VAL A 185 -9.33 0.92 7.77
N PHE A 186 -8.05 0.62 7.82
CA PHE A 186 -6.98 1.61 7.82
C PHE A 186 -6.07 1.35 6.63
N SER A 187 -5.76 2.38 5.85
CA SER A 187 -4.72 2.33 4.81
C SER A 187 -3.54 3.13 5.31
N ILE A 188 -2.37 2.49 5.47
CA ILE A 188 -1.20 3.11 6.09
C ILE A 188 -0.11 3.41 5.08
N ASP A 189 0.61 4.50 5.32
CA ASP A 189 1.84 4.86 4.65
C ASP A 189 3.08 4.41 5.46
N TYR A 190 4.24 4.39 4.80
CA TYR A 190 5.54 4.05 5.38
C TYR A 190 6.66 4.77 4.64
N ARG A 191 7.88 4.87 5.23
CA ARG A 191 9.05 5.42 4.54
C ARG A 191 9.38 4.62 3.28
N TRP A 192 9.92 5.31 2.27
CA TRP A 192 10.42 4.62 1.09
C TRP A 192 11.88 4.23 1.28
N ILE A 193 12.26 3.07 0.74
CA ILE A 193 13.61 2.51 0.89
C ILE A 193 14.67 3.38 0.20
N GLY A 194 15.84 3.45 0.78
CA GLY A 194 16.93 4.29 0.30
C GLY A 194 16.63 5.77 0.55
N THR A 195 16.95 6.61 -0.40
CA THR A 195 16.74 8.07 -0.33
C THR A 195 15.55 8.53 -1.17
N ALA A 196 14.60 7.65 -1.45
CA ALA A 196 13.47 7.95 -2.34
C ALA A 196 12.51 9.00 -1.76
N ASP A 197 12.44 9.10 -0.42
CA ASP A 197 11.70 10.14 0.30
C ASP A 197 12.40 11.51 0.35
N GLY A 198 13.64 11.59 -0.14
CA GLY A 198 14.47 12.78 -0.04
C GLY A 198 15.29 12.89 1.25
N ASP A 199 15.31 11.84 2.08
CA ASP A 199 16.16 11.76 3.26
C ASP A 199 17.66 11.76 2.87
N SER A 200 18.49 12.38 3.70
CA SER A 200 19.95 12.40 3.50
C SER A 200 20.60 11.06 3.75
N GLU A 201 20.08 10.31 4.69
CA GLU A 201 20.50 8.95 5.01
C GLU A 201 19.49 7.95 4.43
N PRO A 202 19.96 6.79 3.92
CA PRO A 202 19.07 5.82 3.28
C PRO A 202 18.22 5.08 4.31
N ASN A 203 16.90 5.07 4.11
CA ASN A 203 15.99 4.22 4.85
C ASN A 203 16.22 2.73 4.51
N THR A 204 16.23 1.88 5.50
CA THR A 204 16.41 0.43 5.36
C THR A 204 15.08 -0.31 5.26
N MET A 205 15.10 -1.57 4.86
CA MET A 205 13.91 -2.42 4.88
C MET A 205 13.36 -2.62 6.31
N MET A 206 14.25 -2.64 7.30
CA MET A 206 13.86 -2.74 8.70
C MET A 206 13.10 -1.50 9.16
N ASP A 207 13.56 -0.30 8.79
CA ASP A 207 12.87 0.96 9.09
C ASP A 207 11.43 0.96 8.57
N ILE A 208 11.21 0.41 7.37
CA ILE A 208 9.88 0.32 6.75
C ILE A 208 8.97 -0.64 7.53
N ILE A 209 9.50 -1.76 7.99
CA ILE A 209 8.75 -2.72 8.83
C ILE A 209 8.42 -2.09 10.19
N GLU A 210 9.35 -1.31 10.77
CA GLU A 210 9.12 -0.57 12.02
C GLU A 210 8.04 0.49 11.89
N ASP A 211 7.95 1.14 10.72
CA ASP A 211 6.88 2.11 10.42
C ASP A 211 5.51 1.42 10.43
N CYS A 212 5.40 0.24 9.82
CA CYS A 212 4.16 -0.53 9.82
C CYS A 212 3.74 -0.94 11.25
N TYR A 213 4.68 -1.38 12.09
CA TYR A 213 4.40 -1.62 13.51
C TYR A 213 3.98 -0.35 14.25
N GLY A 214 4.64 0.77 13.95
CA GLY A 214 4.33 2.08 14.53
C GLY A 214 2.90 2.52 14.20
N ALA A 215 2.50 2.41 12.94
CA ALA A 215 1.13 2.73 12.51
C ALA A 215 0.09 1.88 13.25
N ILE A 216 0.32 0.56 13.36
CA ILE A 216 -0.60 -0.34 14.08
C ILE A 216 -0.73 0.04 15.56
N LEU A 217 0.37 0.40 16.22
CA LEU A 217 0.32 0.83 17.64
C LEU A 217 -0.39 2.17 17.81
N HIS A 218 -0.22 3.11 16.88
CA HIS A 218 -0.94 4.38 16.89
C HIS A 218 -2.44 4.16 16.68
N ILE A 219 -2.84 3.33 15.74
CA ILE A 219 -4.23 2.92 15.52
C ILE A 219 -4.83 2.30 16.78
N GLN A 220 -4.09 1.43 17.46
CA GLN A 220 -4.55 0.81 18.72
C GLN A 220 -4.71 1.80 19.85
N GLU A 221 -3.83 2.80 19.98
CA GLU A 221 -3.93 3.85 21.00
C GLU A 221 -5.18 4.69 20.79
N HIS A 222 -5.53 4.99 19.52
CA HIS A 222 -6.68 5.80 19.16
C HIS A 222 -7.95 4.99 18.85
N ALA A 223 -7.98 3.70 19.18
CA ALA A 223 -9.06 2.77 18.82
C ALA A 223 -10.47 3.25 19.18
N ALA A 224 -10.61 3.95 20.32
CA ALA A 224 -11.91 4.47 20.78
C ALA A 224 -12.50 5.51 19.81
N GLU A 225 -11.65 6.29 19.13
CA GLU A 225 -12.05 7.33 18.16
C GLU A 225 -12.64 6.75 16.88
N TYR A 226 -12.32 5.47 16.59
CA TYR A 226 -12.72 4.75 15.39
C TYR A 226 -13.82 3.71 15.66
N GLY A 227 -14.20 3.51 16.91
CA GLY A 227 -15.09 2.39 17.28
C GLY A 227 -14.44 1.01 17.07
N LEU A 228 -13.10 0.94 17.13
CA LEU A 228 -12.29 -0.25 16.93
C LEU A 228 -12.17 -1.09 18.20
N ASP A 229 -12.16 -2.42 18.10
CA ASP A 229 -11.59 -3.31 19.13
C ASP A 229 -10.08 -3.50 18.85
N PRO A 230 -9.19 -2.85 19.61
CA PRO A 230 -7.74 -2.89 19.35
C PRO A 230 -7.09 -4.27 19.55
N ARG A 231 -7.85 -5.26 20.04
CA ARG A 231 -7.37 -6.64 20.26
C ARG A 231 -7.66 -7.57 19.11
N ASN A 232 -8.40 -7.11 18.10
CA ASN A 232 -8.86 -7.90 16.97
C ASN A 232 -8.52 -7.18 15.66
N LEU A 233 -7.33 -7.49 15.14
CA LEU A 233 -6.82 -6.91 13.90
C LEU A 233 -6.50 -7.99 12.88
N ALA A 234 -6.77 -7.70 11.62
CA ALA A 234 -6.17 -8.36 10.47
C ALA A 234 -5.23 -7.39 9.75
N VAL A 235 -4.28 -7.93 9.01
CA VAL A 235 -3.43 -7.14 8.13
C VAL A 235 -3.51 -7.67 6.71
N THR A 236 -3.47 -6.78 5.73
CA THR A 236 -3.39 -7.13 4.32
C THR A 236 -2.50 -6.13 3.60
N GLY A 237 -2.12 -6.43 2.40
CA GLY A 237 -1.32 -5.54 1.56
C GLY A 237 -1.00 -6.22 0.25
N ASP A 238 -0.52 -5.45 -0.69
CA ASP A 238 -0.28 -5.88 -2.05
C ASP A 238 1.19 -5.70 -2.46
N SER A 239 1.76 -6.60 -3.27
CA SER A 239 3.14 -6.47 -3.78
C SER A 239 4.17 -6.25 -2.64
N ALA A 240 4.83 -5.09 -2.60
CA ALA A 240 5.67 -4.68 -1.48
C ALA A 240 4.91 -4.66 -0.15
N GLY A 241 3.65 -4.21 -0.15
CA GLY A 241 2.75 -4.28 1.01
C GLY A 241 2.36 -5.71 1.37
N GLY A 242 2.30 -6.62 0.39
CA GLY A 242 2.12 -8.06 0.61
C GLY A 242 3.31 -8.66 1.39
N HIS A 243 4.54 -8.23 1.07
CA HIS A 243 5.71 -8.53 1.91
C HIS A 243 5.55 -7.96 3.32
N LEU A 244 5.27 -6.65 3.43
CA LEU A 244 5.23 -5.95 4.71
C LEU A 244 4.12 -6.49 5.64
N CYS A 245 2.93 -6.80 5.12
CA CYS A 245 1.86 -7.36 5.97
C CYS A 245 2.21 -8.77 6.45
N ALA A 246 2.87 -9.60 5.63
CA ALA A 246 3.38 -10.89 6.06
C ALA A 246 4.50 -10.72 7.12
N ALA A 247 5.42 -9.77 6.92
CA ALA A 247 6.50 -9.46 7.84
C ALA A 247 5.98 -9.04 9.22
N VAL A 248 5.07 -8.05 9.28
CA VAL A 248 4.50 -7.60 10.57
C VAL A 248 3.66 -8.68 11.24
N ALA A 249 3.09 -9.63 10.48
CA ALA A 249 2.35 -10.73 11.04
C ALA A 249 3.25 -11.84 11.59
N THR A 250 4.33 -12.21 10.91
CA THR A 250 5.18 -13.35 11.27
C THR A 250 6.32 -12.99 12.24
N MET A 251 6.76 -11.74 12.28
CA MET A 251 7.96 -11.32 13.02
C MET A 251 7.67 -10.52 14.30
N ILE A 252 6.46 -10.56 14.84
CA ILE A 252 6.10 -9.83 16.08
C ILE A 252 7.02 -10.19 17.25
N GLU A 253 7.44 -11.43 17.35
CA GLU A 253 8.33 -11.91 18.41
C GLU A 253 9.69 -11.21 18.41
N ARG A 254 10.09 -10.62 17.28
CA ARG A 254 11.34 -9.87 17.12
C ARG A 254 11.26 -8.43 17.63
N VAL A 255 10.06 -7.94 17.93
CA VAL A 255 9.89 -6.59 18.47
C VAL A 255 10.44 -6.54 19.91
N GLY A 256 11.50 -5.77 20.13
CA GLY A 256 12.11 -5.58 21.43
C GLY A 256 12.69 -6.86 22.04
N ASP A 257 13.30 -7.72 21.22
CA ASP A 257 13.93 -8.96 21.71
C ASP A 257 15.43 -8.80 22.06
N GLY A 258 16.01 -7.63 21.83
CA GLY A 258 17.39 -7.29 22.13
C GLY A 258 18.38 -7.62 21.02
N GLY A 259 17.87 -7.86 19.84
CA GLY A 259 18.64 -8.24 18.65
C GLY A 259 18.10 -9.52 18.04
N PHE A 260 18.34 -9.68 16.75
CA PHE A 260 17.75 -10.76 16.00
C PHE A 260 18.24 -12.13 16.48
N GLY A 261 17.37 -12.92 17.08
CA GLY A 261 17.61 -14.32 17.42
C GLY A 261 18.65 -14.56 18.53
N LYS A 262 19.00 -13.64 19.37
CA LYS A 262 20.03 -13.75 20.43
C LYS A 262 21.46 -13.50 19.96
N THR A 263 21.69 -13.06 18.73
CA THR A 263 23.01 -12.68 18.23
C THR A 263 23.25 -11.21 18.54
N PRO A 264 24.19 -10.87 19.44
CA PRO A 264 24.51 -9.48 19.77
C PRO A 264 24.91 -8.69 18.53
N GLY A 265 24.34 -7.48 18.38
CA GLY A 265 24.65 -6.58 17.25
C GLY A 265 23.87 -6.88 15.98
N VAL A 266 22.98 -7.87 15.97
CA VAL A 266 22.01 -8.08 14.89
C VAL A 266 20.76 -7.25 15.19
N TYR A 267 20.08 -6.79 14.13
CA TYR A 267 18.99 -5.82 14.19
C TYR A 267 17.84 -6.26 15.10
N GLU A 268 17.33 -5.32 15.90
CA GLU A 268 16.14 -5.45 16.74
C GLU A 268 15.03 -4.55 16.19
N TYR A 269 13.81 -5.04 16.11
CA TYR A 269 12.67 -4.20 15.69
C TYR A 269 12.18 -3.31 16.83
N LEU A 270 12.19 -2.00 16.58
CA LEU A 270 11.62 -0.98 17.48
C LEU A 270 10.62 -0.15 16.70
N PRO A 271 9.30 -0.29 16.96
CA PRO A 271 8.28 0.46 16.22
C PRO A 271 8.57 1.95 16.18
N THR A 272 8.49 2.57 15.00
CA THR A 272 8.74 4.01 14.79
C THR A 272 7.85 4.90 15.67
N TYR A 273 6.64 4.42 15.97
CA TYR A 273 5.77 5.02 16.97
C TYR A 273 5.51 4.04 18.10
N MET A 274 5.61 4.53 19.32
CA MET A 274 5.14 3.81 20.53
C MET A 274 4.40 4.78 21.45
N PRO A 275 3.24 4.39 21.98
CA PRO A 275 2.53 5.17 23.00
C PRO A 275 3.45 5.57 24.14
N LYS A 276 3.26 6.78 24.68
CA LYS A 276 4.13 7.33 25.74
C LYS A 276 4.25 6.37 26.92
N GLY A 277 5.47 5.99 27.25
CA GLY A 277 5.78 5.07 28.38
C GLY A 277 5.50 3.58 28.08
N MET A 278 5.20 3.23 26.84
CA MET A 278 5.10 1.84 26.41
C MET A 278 6.53 1.27 26.24
N SER A 279 6.80 0.12 26.86
CA SER A 279 8.05 -0.62 26.58
C SER A 279 7.90 -1.48 25.33
N ALA A 280 9.01 -1.81 24.67
CA ALA A 280 9.01 -2.71 23.50
C ALA A 280 8.34 -4.07 23.79
N LYS A 281 8.51 -4.63 25.00
CA LYS A 281 7.80 -5.83 25.42
C LYS A 281 6.27 -5.66 25.47
N LYS A 282 5.79 -4.48 25.88
CA LYS A 282 4.34 -4.16 25.87
C LYS A 282 3.85 -3.94 24.44
N ALA A 283 4.65 -3.27 23.60
CA ALA A 283 4.36 -3.08 22.18
C ALA A 283 4.20 -4.43 21.49
N ARG A 284 5.17 -5.35 21.65
CA ARG A 284 5.07 -6.73 21.15
C ARG A 284 3.79 -7.43 21.59
N LYS A 285 3.41 -7.32 22.88
CA LYS A 285 2.17 -7.90 23.37
C LYS A 285 0.92 -7.28 22.73
N SER A 286 0.94 -5.98 22.48
CA SER A 286 -0.16 -5.26 21.80
C SER A 286 -0.31 -5.73 20.35
N LEU A 287 0.79 -5.88 19.63
CA LEU A 287 0.84 -6.34 18.24
C LEU A 287 0.34 -7.79 18.06
N MET A 288 0.32 -8.62 19.12
CA MET A 288 -0.35 -9.95 19.09
C MET A 288 -1.87 -9.87 18.85
N ALA A 289 -2.43 -8.67 18.76
CA ALA A 289 -3.78 -8.43 18.27
C ALA A 289 -3.98 -8.80 16.79
N ILE A 290 -2.91 -8.92 16.00
CA ILE A 290 -2.96 -9.38 14.62
C ILE A 290 -3.31 -10.89 14.64
N LYS A 291 -4.50 -11.23 14.13
CA LYS A 291 -5.09 -12.58 14.19
C LYS A 291 -5.13 -13.29 12.84
N ALA A 292 -5.09 -12.56 11.73
CA ALA A 292 -5.14 -13.09 10.39
C ALA A 292 -4.38 -12.16 9.43
N VAL A 293 -3.87 -12.71 8.34
CA VAL A 293 -3.14 -11.94 7.34
C VAL A 293 -3.51 -12.37 5.92
N ALA A 294 -3.62 -11.40 5.03
CA ALA A 294 -3.91 -11.64 3.62
C ALA A 294 -2.86 -10.94 2.73
N PRO A 295 -1.68 -11.56 2.52
CA PRO A 295 -0.67 -11.00 1.63
C PRO A 295 -1.03 -11.30 0.16
N ASN A 296 -1.16 -10.24 -0.64
CA ASN A 296 -1.57 -10.35 -2.03
C ASN A 296 -0.35 -10.18 -2.93
N TYR A 297 -0.11 -11.15 -3.83
CA TYR A 297 1.05 -11.18 -4.74
C TYR A 297 2.32 -10.63 -4.09
N GLY A 298 2.61 -11.12 -2.87
CA GLY A 298 3.72 -10.68 -2.05
C GLY A 298 5.06 -11.31 -2.41
N ILE A 299 6.11 -10.81 -1.80
CA ILE A 299 7.50 -11.28 -1.93
C ILE A 299 7.97 -11.72 -0.55
N PHE A 300 8.37 -12.98 -0.38
CA PHE A 300 8.54 -13.57 0.95
C PHE A 300 9.95 -14.10 1.25
N SER A 301 10.79 -14.31 0.22
CA SER A 301 12.11 -14.94 0.33
C SER A 301 13.26 -13.97 0.08
N LEU A 302 14.45 -14.36 0.54
CA LEU A 302 15.70 -13.62 0.33
C LEU A 302 16.15 -13.59 -1.13
N ASP A 303 15.64 -14.46 -2.01
CA ASP A 303 15.98 -14.47 -3.43
C ASP A 303 15.76 -13.09 -4.08
N VAL A 304 14.71 -12.39 -3.66
CA VAL A 304 14.41 -11.03 -4.12
C VAL A 304 14.78 -9.98 -3.06
N LEU A 305 14.51 -10.25 -1.78
CA LEU A 305 14.73 -9.29 -0.69
C LEU A 305 16.21 -9.15 -0.31
N GLY A 306 17.03 -10.17 -0.52
CA GLY A 306 18.43 -10.23 -0.10
C GLY A 306 19.28 -9.07 -0.63
N ARG A 307 18.95 -8.51 -1.80
CA ARG A 307 19.64 -7.32 -2.34
C ARG A 307 19.56 -6.06 -1.46
N TYR A 308 18.59 -5.99 -0.56
CA TYR A 308 18.42 -4.86 0.36
C TYR A 308 19.18 -5.02 1.67
N VAL A 309 19.74 -6.20 1.92
CA VAL A 309 20.40 -6.57 3.17
C VAL A 309 21.71 -7.33 2.95
N ALA A 310 22.29 -7.25 1.74
CA ALA A 310 23.49 -7.99 1.35
C ALA A 310 24.70 -7.74 2.26
N ASP A 311 24.79 -6.53 2.84
CA ASP A 311 25.87 -6.13 3.75
C ASP A 311 25.66 -6.57 5.21
N TYR A 312 24.50 -7.17 5.52
CA TYR A 312 24.20 -7.65 6.87
C TYR A 312 24.71 -9.09 7.08
N PRO A 313 25.02 -9.50 8.33
CA PRO A 313 25.24 -10.91 8.66
C PRO A 313 24.03 -11.77 8.26
N GLU A 314 24.24 -13.05 7.95
CA GLU A 314 23.18 -13.96 7.48
C GLU A 314 21.90 -13.94 8.34
N GLU A 315 22.05 -13.94 9.67
CA GLU A 315 20.90 -13.83 10.58
C GLU A 315 20.16 -12.49 10.43
N GLY A 316 20.90 -11.39 10.20
CA GLY A 316 20.32 -10.08 9.94
C GLY A 316 19.63 -10.02 8.58
N GLN A 317 20.16 -10.72 7.56
CA GLN A 317 19.50 -10.82 6.26
C GLN A 317 18.13 -11.50 6.39
N ARG A 318 18.03 -12.55 7.18
CA ARG A 318 16.75 -13.25 7.44
C ARG A 318 15.74 -12.40 8.20
N ALA A 319 16.18 -11.31 8.85
CA ALA A 319 15.29 -10.43 9.60
C ALA A 319 14.16 -9.79 8.79
N ILE A 320 14.30 -9.69 7.47
CA ILE A 320 13.30 -9.07 6.59
C ILE A 320 12.47 -10.07 5.78
N ALA A 321 12.78 -11.37 5.85
CA ALA A 321 12.13 -12.39 5.02
C ALA A 321 11.01 -13.12 5.79
N PRO A 322 9.74 -12.91 5.47
CA PRO A 322 8.64 -13.63 6.12
C PRO A 322 8.79 -15.15 6.04
N LEU A 323 9.32 -15.69 4.95
CA LEU A 323 9.54 -17.11 4.74
C LEU A 323 10.41 -17.74 5.83
N ASP A 324 11.46 -17.02 6.27
CA ASP A 324 12.39 -17.48 7.31
C ASP A 324 11.87 -17.30 8.75
N ASN A 325 10.72 -16.63 8.91
CA ASN A 325 10.18 -16.22 10.21
C ASN A 325 8.76 -16.71 10.50
N ILE A 326 8.30 -17.74 9.80
CA ILE A 326 6.99 -18.33 10.04
C ILE A 326 7.00 -18.99 11.44
N PRO A 327 6.16 -18.54 12.39
CA PRO A 327 6.07 -19.21 13.68
C PRO A 327 5.42 -20.58 13.53
N SER A 328 5.87 -21.57 14.32
CA SER A 328 5.10 -22.82 14.41
C SER A 328 3.68 -22.54 14.94
N ALA A 329 2.67 -23.21 14.39
CA ALA A 329 1.29 -23.07 14.81
C ALA A 329 1.06 -23.49 16.28
N SER A 330 1.96 -24.30 16.86
CA SER A 330 1.95 -24.64 18.29
C SER A 330 2.36 -23.46 19.18
N VAL A 331 3.16 -22.52 18.67
CA VAL A 331 3.56 -21.29 19.35
C VAL A 331 2.55 -20.18 19.11
N ARG A 332 2.19 -19.95 17.84
CA ARG A 332 1.24 -18.92 17.44
C ARG A 332 0.54 -19.31 16.14
N LYS A 333 -0.78 -19.37 16.19
CA LYS A 333 -1.60 -19.51 14.99
C LYS A 333 -1.80 -18.14 14.34
N ILE A 334 -1.48 -18.07 13.06
CA ILE A 334 -1.71 -16.90 12.21
C ILE A 334 -2.14 -17.36 10.82
N PRO A 335 -3.46 -17.48 10.58
CA PRO A 335 -3.99 -17.94 9.30
C PRO A 335 -3.68 -16.97 8.17
N HIS A 336 -3.40 -17.52 6.99
CA HIS A 336 -2.99 -16.77 5.80
C HIS A 336 -3.94 -17.00 4.63
N TRP A 337 -4.25 -15.95 3.90
CA TRP A 337 -4.98 -15.98 2.63
C TRP A 337 -4.17 -15.25 1.57
N ILE A 338 -3.47 -16.02 0.74
CA ILE A 338 -2.57 -15.50 -0.29
C ILE A 338 -3.34 -15.45 -1.60
N ASN A 339 -3.18 -14.37 -2.39
CA ASN A 339 -3.65 -14.38 -3.77
C ASN A 339 -2.62 -13.79 -4.75
N ARG A 340 -2.76 -14.19 -6.02
CA ARG A 340 -1.92 -13.71 -7.11
C ARG A 340 -2.64 -13.87 -8.45
N GLY A 341 -2.44 -12.91 -9.35
CA GLY A 341 -2.96 -12.98 -10.71
C GLY A 341 -2.24 -14.03 -11.57
N THR A 342 -3.00 -14.79 -12.39
CA THR A 342 -2.39 -15.85 -13.21
C THR A 342 -1.51 -15.33 -14.34
N VAL A 343 -1.62 -14.04 -14.71
CA VAL A 343 -0.76 -13.40 -15.71
C VAL A 343 0.13 -12.32 -15.10
N ASP A 344 0.34 -12.37 -13.78
CA ASP A 344 1.32 -11.54 -13.09
C ASP A 344 2.73 -11.89 -13.56
N ASN A 345 3.46 -10.89 -14.09
CA ASN A 345 4.83 -11.03 -14.58
C ASN A 345 5.86 -10.31 -13.70
N VAL A 346 5.45 -9.80 -12.56
CA VAL A 346 6.29 -9.07 -11.60
C VAL A 346 6.69 -9.98 -10.43
N VAL A 347 5.69 -10.69 -9.87
CA VAL A 347 5.89 -11.63 -8.76
C VAL A 347 5.65 -13.04 -9.25
N SER A 348 6.57 -13.97 -8.94
CA SER A 348 6.49 -15.35 -9.42
C SER A 348 5.39 -16.16 -8.74
N ASP A 349 4.84 -17.13 -9.45
CA ASP A 349 3.91 -18.12 -8.90
C ASP A 349 4.63 -19.04 -7.91
N GLU A 350 5.85 -19.40 -8.24
CA GLU A 350 6.71 -20.30 -7.46
C GLU A 350 7.01 -19.73 -6.07
N GLY A 351 7.35 -18.43 -5.97
CA GLY A 351 7.64 -17.80 -4.67
C GLY A 351 6.41 -17.72 -3.75
N ASN A 352 5.20 -17.54 -4.32
CA ASN A 352 3.96 -17.58 -3.54
C ASN A 352 3.59 -19.02 -3.13
N GLN A 353 3.86 -20.01 -3.99
CA GLN A 353 3.66 -21.43 -3.67
C GLN A 353 4.64 -21.89 -2.58
N GLU A 354 5.92 -21.50 -2.67
CA GLU A 354 6.93 -21.79 -1.67
C GLU A 354 6.52 -21.26 -0.28
N TYR A 355 5.98 -20.04 -0.23
CA TYR A 355 5.51 -19.46 1.02
C TYR A 355 4.31 -20.22 1.58
N LEU A 356 3.34 -20.63 0.73
CA LEU A 356 2.24 -21.50 1.14
C LEU A 356 2.76 -22.80 1.74
N ASP A 357 3.68 -23.49 1.04
CA ASP A 357 4.20 -24.79 1.47
C ASP A 357 4.92 -24.68 2.82
N ALA A 358 5.67 -23.60 3.04
CA ALA A 358 6.34 -23.32 4.31
C ALA A 358 5.33 -23.05 5.45
N LEU A 359 4.27 -22.29 5.18
CA LEU A 359 3.18 -22.07 6.14
C LEU A 359 2.51 -23.38 6.55
N LEU A 360 2.17 -24.24 5.60
CA LEU A 360 1.57 -25.55 5.85
C LEU A 360 2.53 -26.45 6.63
N ALA A 361 3.81 -26.46 6.30
CA ALA A 361 4.85 -27.20 7.01
C ALA A 361 5.02 -26.72 8.47
N ALA A 362 4.82 -25.42 8.75
CA ALA A 362 4.79 -24.85 10.10
C ALA A 362 3.47 -25.14 10.84
N GLY A 363 2.51 -25.84 10.20
CA GLY A 363 1.19 -26.18 10.75
C GLY A 363 0.19 -25.03 10.72
N GLN A 364 0.47 -23.96 9.98
CA GLN A 364 -0.43 -22.81 9.83
C GLN A 364 -1.61 -23.18 8.91
N GLU A 365 -2.75 -22.56 9.14
CA GLU A 365 -3.87 -22.56 8.20
C GLU A 365 -3.55 -21.56 7.09
N ALA A 366 -3.47 -22.02 5.85
CA ALA A 366 -3.10 -21.17 4.73
C ALA A 366 -3.80 -21.59 3.43
N TYR A 367 -4.14 -20.59 2.62
CA TYR A 367 -4.81 -20.73 1.34
C TYR A 367 -4.08 -19.90 0.28
N TYR A 368 -3.97 -20.45 -0.94
CA TYR A 368 -3.43 -19.72 -2.08
C TYR A 368 -4.44 -19.70 -3.22
N ILE A 369 -4.88 -18.50 -3.58
CA ILE A 369 -5.90 -18.22 -4.58
C ILE A 369 -5.23 -17.64 -5.83
N LYS A 370 -5.38 -18.32 -6.96
CA LYS A 370 -4.93 -17.83 -8.27
C LYS A 370 -6.09 -17.09 -8.94
N VAL A 371 -5.89 -15.80 -9.23
CA VAL A 371 -6.90 -14.90 -9.83
C VAL A 371 -6.79 -14.98 -11.36
N PRO A 372 -7.75 -15.64 -12.05
CA PRO A 372 -7.64 -15.91 -13.48
C PRO A 372 -7.62 -14.61 -14.30
N GLY A 373 -6.57 -14.44 -15.14
CA GLY A 373 -6.43 -13.32 -16.05
C GLY A 373 -6.03 -11.99 -15.39
N ALA A 374 -5.87 -11.93 -14.08
CA ALA A 374 -5.36 -10.74 -13.42
C ALA A 374 -3.84 -10.64 -13.61
N ALA A 375 -3.36 -9.43 -13.89
CA ALA A 375 -1.96 -9.05 -13.88
C ALA A 375 -1.53 -8.60 -12.47
N HIS A 376 -0.39 -7.93 -12.35
CA HIS A 376 0.05 -7.33 -11.09
C HIS A 376 -0.79 -6.09 -10.72
N ALA A 377 -0.84 -5.71 -9.43
CA ALA A 377 -1.41 -4.46 -8.91
C ALA A 377 -2.92 -4.26 -9.15
N TYR A 378 -3.72 -5.32 -9.17
CA TYR A 378 -5.17 -5.22 -9.38
C TYR A 378 -5.96 -4.75 -8.15
N TYR A 379 -5.32 -4.49 -7.02
CA TYR A 379 -5.93 -3.83 -5.86
C TYR A 379 -5.69 -2.32 -5.83
N ASP A 380 -4.83 -1.79 -6.72
CA ASP A 380 -4.63 -0.35 -6.83
C ASP A 380 -5.94 0.35 -7.20
N TRP A 381 -6.15 1.52 -6.63
CA TRP A 381 -7.20 2.46 -7.01
C TRP A 381 -6.57 3.82 -7.26
N LYS A 382 -6.61 4.27 -8.51
CA LYS A 382 -6.05 5.55 -8.95
C LYS A 382 -7.11 6.33 -9.73
N PRO A 383 -6.94 7.64 -9.91
CA PRO A 383 -7.92 8.47 -10.62
C PRO A 383 -8.21 8.08 -12.06
N ASP A 384 -7.34 7.29 -12.71
CA ASP A 384 -7.52 6.86 -14.10
C ASP A 384 -8.53 5.72 -14.26
N SER A 385 -9.18 5.67 -15.44
CA SER A 385 -10.21 4.68 -15.75
C SER A 385 -9.67 3.25 -15.81
N VAL A 386 -8.46 3.05 -16.33
CA VAL A 386 -7.86 1.71 -16.51
C VAL A 386 -7.61 1.03 -15.16
N THR A 387 -7.06 1.78 -14.21
CA THR A 387 -6.83 1.26 -12.85
C THR A 387 -8.16 0.93 -12.15
N LYS A 388 -9.17 1.81 -12.28
CA LYS A 388 -10.51 1.57 -11.72
C LYS A 388 -11.18 0.34 -12.31
N GLU A 389 -11.20 0.20 -13.63
CA GLU A 389 -11.76 -0.97 -14.32
C GLU A 389 -11.05 -2.27 -13.93
N THR A 390 -9.73 -2.21 -13.75
CA THR A 390 -8.93 -3.36 -13.27
C THR A 390 -9.34 -3.75 -11.86
N PHE A 391 -9.50 -2.79 -10.97
CA PHE A 391 -9.97 -3.02 -9.60
C PHE A 391 -11.38 -3.61 -9.59
N GLU A 392 -12.32 -3.04 -10.36
CA GLU A 392 -13.70 -3.55 -10.45
C GLU A 392 -13.74 -5.01 -10.93
N LYS A 393 -12.94 -5.32 -11.93
CA LYS A 393 -12.91 -6.65 -12.53
C LYS A 393 -12.24 -7.70 -11.65
N PHE A 394 -11.16 -7.36 -10.97
CA PHE A 394 -10.33 -8.29 -10.25
C PHE A 394 -10.23 -7.99 -8.75
N GLY A 395 -10.04 -6.72 -8.37
CA GLY A 395 -9.83 -6.31 -6.98
C GLY A 395 -11.08 -6.52 -6.13
N ALA A 396 -12.20 -5.92 -6.50
CA ALA A 396 -13.43 -5.95 -5.70
C ALA A 396 -13.98 -7.36 -5.44
N PRO A 397 -14.07 -8.29 -6.44
CA PRO A 397 -14.53 -9.66 -6.19
C PRO A 397 -13.65 -10.43 -5.21
N TYR A 398 -12.32 -10.25 -5.28
CA TYR A 398 -11.39 -10.95 -4.40
C TYR A 398 -11.22 -10.26 -3.04
N ALA A 399 -11.48 -8.96 -2.93
CA ALA A 399 -11.64 -8.26 -1.66
C ALA A 399 -12.78 -8.87 -0.81
N ARG A 400 -13.91 -9.24 -1.43
CA ARG A 400 -15.02 -9.92 -0.74
C ARG A 400 -14.64 -11.32 -0.25
N GLN A 401 -13.91 -12.09 -1.06
CA GLN A 401 -13.40 -13.39 -0.62
C GLN A 401 -12.40 -13.26 0.55
N MET A 402 -11.56 -12.20 0.52
CA MET A 402 -10.66 -11.86 1.63
C MET A 402 -11.45 -11.49 2.89
N GLU A 403 -12.52 -10.72 2.75
CA GLU A 403 -13.42 -10.40 3.87
C GLU A 403 -14.08 -11.68 4.43
N ASP A 404 -14.56 -12.58 3.57
CA ASP A 404 -15.13 -13.85 4.00
C ASP A 404 -14.11 -14.69 4.76
N PHE A 405 -12.85 -14.72 4.33
CA PHE A 405 -11.78 -15.35 5.07
C PHE A 405 -11.61 -14.71 6.46
N PHE A 406 -11.53 -13.39 6.58
CA PHE A 406 -11.43 -12.71 7.88
C PHE A 406 -12.66 -12.96 8.76
N ASN A 407 -13.86 -13.00 8.19
CA ASN A 407 -15.10 -13.28 8.91
C ASN A 407 -15.05 -14.64 9.64
N THR A 408 -14.30 -15.63 9.14
CA THR A 408 -14.15 -16.94 9.80
C THR A 408 -13.43 -16.86 11.14
N PHE A 409 -12.64 -15.82 11.39
CA PHE A 409 -11.86 -15.64 12.63
C PHE A 409 -12.46 -14.60 13.58
N PHE A 410 -13.11 -13.57 13.06
CA PHE A 410 -13.65 -12.48 13.87
C PHE A 410 -15.14 -12.64 14.19
N TYR A 411 -15.89 -13.35 13.37
CA TYR A 411 -17.35 -13.51 13.49
C TYR A 411 -17.77 -14.99 13.58
N LYS A 412 -16.97 -15.84 14.27
CA LYS A 412 -17.37 -17.22 14.53
C LYS A 412 -18.73 -17.26 15.25
N LYS A 413 -19.68 -17.98 14.64
CA LYS A 413 -20.94 -18.36 15.29
C LYS A 413 -20.68 -19.45 16.33
#